data_7d7cdc93cd783db4d21e35b362568bf5
#
_entry.id   7d7cdc93cd783db4d21e35b362568bf5
#
_cell.length_a   1.000
_cell.length_b   1.000
_cell.length_c   1.000
_cell.angle_alpha   90.00
_cell.angle_beta   90.00
_cell.angle_gamma   90.00
#
_symmetry.space_group_name_H-M   'P 1'
#
loop_
_entity.id
_entity.type
_entity.pdbx_description
1 polymer ?
#
loop_
_entity_poly.entity_id
_entity_poly.type
_entity_poly.pdbx_seq_one_letter_code
_entity_poly.pdbx_strand_id
1 'polypeptide(L)'
;MVTEPDAAADLGDNDGFLAEHAAAIHSATSRIAGHVRRTPTLPADEIATGVAVKPEMLQPTGSFKVRGAFNAALSLLGRSPDARGVITVSSGNHGQAVALAARNLGLDCTVVMPEGSNPVKVAAVRALGARVVSEGVTGANREERARELQERTGLAMIHPFDAWDTIHGQGTIGLELLDDLADLGTVVCPVGGGGLLSGCAIAVKAARPDVRVIGVEPELAADAAASMRSGRHERLAAPPATIADGLRSLSIGDRGFEVIVRRRLVDQLVTVTEDEIEQAMLAVWTRLHLVVEPSGAVGVAALMAGRIPPSPAGSRIAVVLSGGNVDPALSARLLAAHAARLATGGSAP
;
A
#
# COMPACT_ATOMS: atom_id res chain seq x y z
N MET A 1 -40.89 2.45 7.30
CA MET A 1 -40.55 2.21 5.90
C MET A 1 -39.42 3.16 5.55
N VAL A 2 -38.18 2.70 5.66
CA VAL A 2 -37.00 3.46 5.25
C VAL A 2 -36.81 3.11 3.78
N THR A 3 -37.00 4.08 2.91
CA THR A 3 -36.73 3.95 1.48
C THR A 3 -35.23 3.69 1.29
N GLU A 4 -34.88 2.56 0.71
CA GLU A 4 -33.54 2.30 0.18
C GLU A 4 -33.16 3.45 -0.75
N PRO A 5 -31.93 4.00 -0.64
CA PRO A 5 -31.49 4.98 -1.61
C PRO A 5 -31.31 4.29 -2.95
N ASP A 6 -32.03 4.79 -3.92
CA ASP A 6 -31.94 4.47 -5.34
C ASP A 6 -30.53 4.85 -5.84
N ALA A 7 -29.61 3.90 -5.81
CA ALA A 7 -28.23 4.06 -6.25
C ALA A 7 -27.92 3.10 -7.40
N ALA A 8 -28.75 3.14 -8.43
CA ALA A 8 -28.32 2.78 -9.78
C ALA A 8 -27.56 3.97 -10.38
N ALA A 9 -26.44 4.37 -9.76
CA ALA A 9 -25.45 5.16 -10.47
C ALA A 9 -24.99 4.30 -11.65
N ASP A 10 -25.12 4.85 -12.85
CA ASP A 10 -24.57 4.29 -14.08
C ASP A 10 -23.09 3.92 -13.80
N LEU A 11 -22.83 2.62 -13.58
CA LEU A 11 -21.52 2.10 -13.17
C LEU A 11 -20.47 2.26 -14.28
N GLY A 12 -20.85 2.87 -15.42
CA GLY A 12 -20.02 2.96 -16.60
C GLY A 12 -19.53 1.58 -17.07
N ASP A 13 -19.00 1.52 -18.25
CA ASP A 13 -18.42 0.28 -18.79
C ASP A 13 -17.22 -0.19 -17.93
N ASN A 14 -17.47 -1.08 -16.95
CA ASN A 14 -16.42 -1.70 -16.15
C ASN A 14 -15.50 -2.58 -17.01
N ASP A 15 -16.02 -3.19 -18.07
CA ASP A 15 -15.24 -4.08 -18.92
C ASP A 15 -14.18 -3.29 -19.70
N GLY A 16 -14.55 -2.16 -20.29
CA GLY A 16 -13.63 -1.26 -20.96
C GLY A 16 -12.57 -0.68 -20.01
N PHE A 17 -13.00 -0.24 -18.83
CA PHE A 17 -12.10 0.24 -17.78
C PHE A 17 -11.10 -0.84 -17.35
N LEU A 18 -11.57 -2.04 -17.04
CA LEU A 18 -10.72 -3.16 -16.62
C LEU A 18 -9.75 -3.56 -17.74
N ALA A 19 -10.21 -3.61 -18.99
CA ALA A 19 -9.36 -3.96 -20.12
C ALA A 19 -8.21 -2.95 -20.30
N GLU A 20 -8.50 -1.64 -20.26
CA GLU A 20 -7.50 -0.58 -20.39
C GLU A 20 -6.46 -0.66 -19.26
N HIS A 21 -6.92 -0.66 -18.02
CA HIS A 21 -6.02 -0.60 -16.87
C HIS A 21 -5.27 -1.91 -16.63
N ALA A 22 -5.85 -3.07 -16.92
CA ALA A 22 -5.16 -4.35 -16.87
C ALA A 22 -4.02 -4.42 -17.91
N ALA A 23 -4.28 -3.97 -19.14
CA ALA A 23 -3.23 -3.87 -20.15
C ALA A 23 -2.07 -2.95 -19.71
N ALA A 24 -2.39 -1.84 -19.03
CA ALA A 24 -1.38 -0.96 -18.46
C ALA A 24 -0.58 -1.62 -17.32
N ILE A 25 -1.21 -2.46 -16.49
CA ILE A 25 -0.53 -3.25 -15.43
C ILE A 25 0.39 -4.31 -16.06
N HIS A 26 -0.05 -5.02 -17.09
CA HIS A 26 0.80 -5.94 -17.83
C HIS A 26 2.02 -5.22 -18.45
N SER A 27 1.81 -4.05 -19.04
CA SER A 27 2.90 -3.22 -19.56
C SER A 27 3.84 -2.76 -18.43
N ALA A 28 3.31 -2.44 -17.24
CA ALA A 28 4.10 -2.10 -16.07
C ALA A 28 5.00 -3.27 -15.63
N THR A 29 4.52 -4.53 -15.67
CA THR A 29 5.32 -5.71 -15.33
C THR A 29 6.59 -5.78 -16.18
N SER A 30 6.45 -5.62 -17.49
CA SER A 30 7.61 -5.62 -18.41
C SER A 30 8.53 -4.42 -18.17
N ARG A 31 7.94 -3.24 -17.89
CA ARG A 31 8.67 -1.98 -17.70
C ARG A 31 9.54 -2.00 -16.47
N ILE A 32 9.04 -2.57 -15.35
CA ILE A 32 9.78 -2.60 -14.07
C ILE A 32 10.66 -3.84 -13.92
N ALA A 33 10.64 -4.77 -14.88
CA ALA A 33 11.50 -5.95 -14.87
C ALA A 33 12.98 -5.57 -14.73
N GLY A 34 13.70 -6.26 -13.84
CA GLY A 34 15.10 -5.95 -13.52
C GLY A 34 15.31 -4.79 -12.54
N HIS A 35 14.29 -3.97 -12.26
CA HIS A 35 14.36 -2.89 -11.27
C HIS A 35 13.76 -3.26 -9.91
N VAL A 36 12.81 -4.17 -9.92
CA VAL A 36 12.14 -4.70 -8.72
C VAL A 36 12.29 -6.22 -8.63
N ARG A 37 12.02 -6.77 -7.46
CA ARG A 37 12.02 -8.22 -7.26
C ARG A 37 10.61 -8.76 -7.50
N ARG A 38 10.51 -9.89 -8.23
CA ARG A 38 9.34 -10.75 -8.11
C ARG A 38 9.45 -11.43 -6.75
N THR A 39 8.70 -10.95 -5.77
CA THR A 39 8.71 -11.54 -4.41
C THR A 39 8.04 -12.91 -4.44
N PRO A 40 8.50 -13.87 -3.62
CA PRO A 40 7.81 -15.16 -3.53
C PRO A 40 6.41 -14.98 -2.93
N THR A 41 5.51 -15.92 -3.22
CA THR A 41 4.28 -16.11 -2.46
C THR A 41 4.49 -17.29 -1.54
N LEU A 42 4.48 -17.07 -0.23
CA LEU A 42 4.84 -18.05 0.77
C LEU A 42 3.60 -18.62 1.47
N PRO A 43 3.48 -19.95 1.68
CA PRO A 43 2.49 -20.50 2.59
C PRO A 43 2.63 -19.87 3.99
N ALA A 44 1.51 -19.69 4.67
CA ALA A 44 1.45 -19.11 6.01
C ALA A 44 0.39 -19.82 6.87
N ASP A 45 0.38 -21.16 6.79
CA ASP A 45 -0.55 -21.99 7.56
C ASP A 45 -0.33 -21.85 9.08
N GLU A 46 0.85 -21.37 9.51
CA GLU A 46 1.18 -21.00 10.89
C GLU A 46 0.34 -19.79 11.39
N ILE A 47 -0.17 -18.98 10.47
CA ILE A 47 -1.12 -17.89 10.80
C ILE A 47 -2.54 -18.43 10.77
N ALA A 48 -2.94 -19.04 9.64
CA ALA A 48 -4.22 -19.72 9.50
C ALA A 48 -4.19 -20.66 8.27
N THR A 49 -4.87 -21.79 8.37
CA THR A 49 -4.92 -22.79 7.30
C THR A 49 -5.41 -22.21 5.98
N GLY A 50 -4.72 -22.49 4.89
CA GLY A 50 -5.05 -22.01 3.54
C GLY A 50 -4.68 -20.55 3.29
N VAL A 51 -3.84 -19.95 4.13
CA VAL A 51 -3.30 -18.61 3.95
C VAL A 51 -1.95 -18.66 3.25
N ALA A 52 -1.72 -17.70 2.36
CA ALA A 52 -0.42 -17.38 1.78
C ALA A 52 -0.12 -15.89 1.99
N VAL A 53 1.16 -15.53 2.08
CA VAL A 53 1.60 -14.15 2.22
C VAL A 53 2.46 -13.72 1.05
N LYS A 54 2.33 -12.46 0.64
CA LYS A 54 3.16 -11.78 -0.37
C LYS A 54 4.09 -10.78 0.33
N PRO A 55 5.34 -11.16 0.64
CA PRO A 55 6.24 -10.38 1.49
C PRO A 55 6.96 -9.27 0.72
N GLU A 56 6.31 -8.14 0.52
CA GLU A 56 6.86 -6.98 -0.18
C GLU A 56 7.97 -6.24 0.60
N MET A 57 8.22 -6.59 1.85
CA MET A 57 9.42 -6.16 2.57
C MET A 57 10.72 -6.69 1.94
N LEU A 58 10.64 -7.73 1.11
CA LEU A 58 11.79 -8.25 0.38
C LEU A 58 12.21 -7.39 -0.81
N GLN A 59 11.48 -6.34 -1.13
CA GLN A 59 11.85 -5.38 -2.16
C GLN A 59 13.11 -4.57 -1.78
N PRO A 60 13.84 -3.98 -2.76
CA PRO A 60 15.10 -3.26 -2.51
C PRO A 60 15.03 -2.15 -1.46
N THR A 61 13.87 -1.47 -1.31
CA THR A 61 13.66 -0.44 -0.26
C THR A 61 12.80 -0.94 0.89
N GLY A 62 12.61 -2.25 1.04
CA GLY A 62 11.85 -2.83 2.13
C GLY A 62 10.34 -2.64 2.04
N SER A 63 9.78 -2.28 0.87
CA SER A 63 8.33 -2.14 0.67
C SER A 63 7.91 -2.19 -0.80
N PHE A 64 6.63 -2.48 -1.04
CA PHE A 64 6.00 -2.54 -2.37
C PHE A 64 6.13 -1.24 -3.19
N LYS A 65 6.39 -0.12 -2.53
CA LYS A 65 6.40 1.23 -3.15
C LYS A 65 7.35 1.36 -4.33
N VAL A 66 8.40 0.56 -4.40
CA VAL A 66 9.34 0.56 -5.53
C VAL A 66 8.66 0.21 -6.85
N ARG A 67 7.64 -0.64 -6.86
CA ARG A 67 6.93 -1.06 -8.07
C ARG A 67 6.29 0.15 -8.77
N GLY A 68 5.47 0.91 -8.03
CA GLY A 68 4.85 2.12 -8.55
C GLY A 68 5.84 3.24 -8.82
N ALA A 69 6.89 3.38 -8.00
CA ALA A 69 7.90 4.41 -8.19
C ALA A 69 8.70 4.18 -9.50
N PHE A 70 9.18 2.96 -9.74
CA PHE A 70 9.86 2.63 -10.99
C PHE A 70 8.93 2.73 -12.19
N ASN A 71 7.69 2.21 -12.09
CA ASN A 71 6.75 2.31 -13.19
C ASN A 71 6.47 3.75 -13.57
N ALA A 72 6.24 4.64 -12.60
CA ALA A 72 5.98 6.04 -12.85
C ALA A 72 7.21 6.77 -13.45
N ALA A 73 8.41 6.51 -12.92
CA ALA A 73 9.64 7.14 -13.42
C ALA A 73 9.99 6.67 -14.85
N LEU A 74 9.89 5.37 -15.12
CA LEU A 74 10.15 4.82 -16.46
C LEU A 74 9.08 5.24 -17.47
N SER A 75 7.82 5.32 -17.06
CA SER A 75 6.72 5.83 -17.89
C SER A 75 6.92 7.32 -18.21
N LEU A 76 7.40 8.11 -17.23
CA LEU A 76 7.78 9.50 -17.46
C LEU A 76 8.86 9.61 -18.54
N LEU A 77 9.94 8.85 -18.42
CA LEU A 77 11.04 8.86 -19.42
C LEU A 77 10.58 8.40 -20.81
N GLY A 78 9.64 7.47 -20.88
CA GLY A 78 9.01 7.06 -22.14
C GLY A 78 8.23 8.18 -22.84
N ARG A 79 7.56 9.05 -22.06
CA ARG A 79 6.80 10.20 -22.59
C ARG A 79 7.64 11.47 -22.73
N SER A 80 8.66 11.61 -21.90
CA SER A 80 9.52 12.79 -21.83
C SER A 80 10.98 12.36 -21.59
N PRO A 81 11.70 11.94 -22.65
CA PRO A 81 13.08 11.45 -22.52
C PRO A 81 14.05 12.47 -21.91
N ASP A 82 13.76 13.77 -22.04
CA ASP A 82 14.58 14.87 -21.52
C ASP A 82 14.15 15.29 -20.10
N ALA A 83 13.30 14.51 -19.43
CA ALA A 83 12.91 14.81 -18.06
C ALA A 83 14.14 14.86 -17.14
N ARG A 84 14.36 15.99 -16.46
CA ARG A 84 15.52 16.23 -15.62
C ARG A 84 15.46 15.49 -14.29
N GLY A 85 14.24 15.28 -13.77
CA GLY A 85 14.09 14.68 -12.46
C GLY A 85 12.64 14.63 -11.98
N VAL A 86 12.52 14.16 -10.76
CA VAL A 86 11.23 13.87 -10.12
C VAL A 86 11.14 14.53 -8.75
N ILE A 87 9.90 14.80 -8.33
CA ILE A 87 9.57 15.31 -7.01
C ILE A 87 8.47 14.44 -6.39
N THR A 88 8.52 14.24 -5.08
CA THR A 88 7.44 13.55 -4.36
C THR A 88 7.25 14.09 -2.95
N VAL A 89 6.11 13.76 -2.36
CA VAL A 89 5.78 14.05 -0.96
C VAL A 89 5.73 12.75 -0.18
N SER A 90 6.69 12.52 0.72
CA SER A 90 6.67 11.32 1.56
C SER A 90 7.71 11.36 2.66
N SER A 91 7.32 11.10 3.89
CA SER A 91 8.23 10.88 5.03
C SER A 91 8.59 9.41 5.25
N GLY A 92 8.24 8.50 4.33
CA GLY A 92 8.40 7.05 4.54
C GLY A 92 8.79 6.28 3.28
N ASN A 93 8.17 5.13 3.10
CA ASN A 93 8.48 4.13 2.06
C ASN A 93 8.47 4.67 0.63
N HIS A 94 7.54 5.57 0.31
CA HIS A 94 7.43 6.12 -1.05
C HIS A 94 8.60 7.07 -1.38
N GLY A 95 9.04 7.88 -0.43
CA GLY A 95 10.21 8.75 -0.62
C GLY A 95 11.48 7.95 -0.93
N GLN A 96 11.71 6.86 -0.21
CA GLN A 96 12.83 5.95 -0.48
C GLN A 96 12.70 5.27 -1.85
N ALA A 97 11.50 4.83 -2.21
CA ALA A 97 11.25 4.17 -3.49
C ALA A 97 11.50 5.10 -4.68
N VAL A 98 11.01 6.36 -4.61
CA VAL A 98 11.24 7.35 -5.67
C VAL A 98 12.72 7.76 -5.74
N ALA A 99 13.39 7.93 -4.59
CA ALA A 99 14.81 8.23 -4.55
C ALA A 99 15.65 7.11 -5.18
N LEU A 100 15.32 5.83 -4.90
CA LEU A 100 15.98 4.69 -5.54
C LEU A 100 15.74 4.66 -7.05
N ALA A 101 14.49 4.84 -7.48
CA ALA A 101 14.15 4.86 -8.89
C ALA A 101 14.89 5.98 -9.64
N ALA A 102 14.88 7.18 -9.10
CA ALA A 102 15.58 8.33 -9.66
C ALA A 102 17.09 8.07 -9.78
N ARG A 103 17.73 7.58 -8.71
CA ARG A 103 19.16 7.23 -8.71
C ARG A 103 19.51 6.23 -9.80
N ASN A 104 18.73 5.17 -9.94
CA ASN A 104 18.99 4.11 -10.91
C ASN A 104 18.78 4.57 -12.37
N LEU A 105 17.94 5.58 -12.57
CA LEU A 105 17.59 6.13 -13.88
C LEU A 105 18.34 7.43 -14.22
N GLY A 106 19.24 7.89 -13.35
CA GLY A 106 20.03 9.12 -13.57
C GLY A 106 19.18 10.40 -13.49
N LEU A 107 18.06 10.40 -12.75
CA LEU A 107 17.18 11.53 -12.56
C LEU A 107 17.50 12.28 -11.26
N ASP A 108 17.36 13.60 -11.27
CA ASP A 108 17.32 14.39 -10.05
C ASP A 108 16.11 14.00 -9.21
N CYS A 109 16.26 13.97 -7.88
CA CYS A 109 15.16 13.64 -6.98
C CYS A 109 15.03 14.65 -5.86
N THR A 110 13.83 15.19 -5.68
CA THR A 110 13.46 16.03 -4.53
C THR A 110 12.35 15.34 -3.75
N VAL A 111 12.54 15.18 -2.44
CA VAL A 111 11.52 14.62 -1.53
C VAL A 111 11.12 15.68 -0.52
N VAL A 112 9.84 16.05 -0.54
CA VAL A 112 9.24 17.02 0.41
C VAL A 112 8.76 16.25 1.63
N MET A 113 9.30 16.59 2.80
CA MET A 113 9.02 15.95 4.08
C MET A 113 8.62 16.99 5.13
N PRO A 114 7.65 16.74 6.01
CA PRO A 114 7.39 17.62 7.15
C PRO A 114 8.62 17.81 8.04
N GLU A 115 8.77 19.01 8.61
CA GLU A 115 9.71 19.24 9.69
C GLU A 115 9.47 18.26 10.84
N GLY A 116 10.53 17.79 11.48
CA GLY A 116 10.42 16.79 12.53
C GLY A 116 10.16 15.36 12.05
N SER A 117 10.22 15.11 10.73
CA SER A 117 10.21 13.72 10.22
C SER A 117 11.32 12.89 10.85
N ASN A 118 11.07 11.59 11.07
CA ASN A 118 12.02 10.67 11.72
C ASN A 118 13.41 10.76 11.05
N PRO A 119 14.48 11.11 11.81
CA PRO A 119 15.83 11.30 11.26
C PRO A 119 16.36 10.08 10.50
N VAL A 120 15.99 8.86 10.91
CA VAL A 120 16.40 7.61 10.23
C VAL A 120 15.80 7.57 8.83
N LYS A 121 14.52 7.93 8.67
CA LYS A 121 13.85 7.97 7.37
C LYS A 121 14.41 9.06 6.46
N VAL A 122 14.72 10.24 7.04
CA VAL A 122 15.39 11.34 6.31
C VAL A 122 16.78 10.90 5.81
N ALA A 123 17.57 10.28 6.70
CA ALA A 123 18.91 9.78 6.35
C ALA A 123 18.84 8.71 5.25
N ALA A 124 17.88 7.80 5.30
CA ALA A 124 17.70 6.77 4.29
C ALA A 124 17.40 7.36 2.89
N VAL A 125 16.55 8.39 2.81
CA VAL A 125 16.27 9.09 1.54
C VAL A 125 17.48 9.82 1.00
N ARG A 126 18.23 10.53 1.88
CA ARG A 126 19.48 11.22 1.51
C ARG A 126 20.56 10.25 1.04
N ALA A 127 20.68 9.09 1.67
CA ALA A 127 21.64 8.05 1.28
C ALA A 127 21.36 7.48 -0.12
N LEU A 128 20.13 7.62 -0.61
CA LEU A 128 19.74 7.29 -1.98
C LEU A 128 20.00 8.43 -2.97
N GLY A 129 20.59 9.54 -2.56
CA GLY A 129 20.97 10.66 -3.41
C GLY A 129 19.89 11.73 -3.58
N ALA A 130 18.74 11.61 -2.92
CA ALA A 130 17.67 12.59 -3.06
C ALA A 130 17.90 13.83 -2.19
N ARG A 131 17.51 14.99 -2.72
CA ARG A 131 17.40 16.24 -1.96
C ARG A 131 16.14 16.20 -1.09
N VAL A 132 16.30 16.38 0.21
CA VAL A 132 15.16 16.50 1.14
C VAL A 132 14.89 17.98 1.40
N VAL A 133 13.65 18.39 1.20
CA VAL A 133 13.13 19.73 1.53
C VAL A 133 12.16 19.59 2.69
N SER A 134 12.50 20.18 3.84
CA SER A 134 11.68 20.12 5.05
C SER A 134 11.46 21.49 5.72
N GLU A 135 12.24 22.50 5.40
CA GLU A 135 12.11 23.83 5.98
C GLU A 135 10.75 24.45 5.66
N GLY A 136 9.99 24.81 6.69
CA GLY A 136 8.64 25.35 6.61
C GLY A 136 7.58 24.34 6.13
N VAL A 137 7.92 23.04 6.05
CA VAL A 137 6.99 22.00 5.62
C VAL A 137 6.29 21.38 6.83
N THR A 138 4.97 21.39 6.81
CA THR A 138 4.10 20.76 7.81
C THR A 138 3.31 19.61 7.18
N GLY A 139 2.66 18.79 7.98
CA GLY A 139 1.72 17.77 7.49
C GLY A 139 0.58 18.35 6.64
N ALA A 140 0.17 19.59 6.92
CA ALA A 140 -0.93 20.25 6.24
C ALA A 140 -0.53 20.87 4.89
N ASN A 141 0.66 21.48 4.78
CA ASN A 141 1.08 22.24 3.59
C ASN A 141 2.02 21.46 2.65
N ARG A 142 2.41 20.24 2.99
CA ARG A 142 3.43 19.47 2.26
C ARG A 142 3.12 19.28 0.76
N GLU A 143 1.85 19.10 0.41
CA GLU A 143 1.43 18.92 -0.98
C GLU A 143 1.48 20.24 -1.76
N GLU A 144 1.08 21.34 -1.12
CA GLU A 144 1.19 22.68 -1.68
C GLU A 144 2.66 23.06 -1.93
N ARG A 145 3.52 22.84 -0.92
CA ARG A 145 4.97 23.07 -1.03
C ARG A 145 5.62 22.23 -2.15
N ALA A 146 5.18 21.01 -2.33
CA ALA A 146 5.68 20.18 -3.42
C ALA A 146 5.22 20.70 -4.78
N ARG A 147 3.99 21.21 -4.89
CA ARG A 147 3.45 21.78 -6.11
C ARG A 147 4.18 23.08 -6.49
N GLU A 148 4.41 23.99 -5.53
CA GLU A 148 5.23 25.19 -5.74
C GLU A 148 6.65 24.86 -6.23
N LEU A 149 7.28 23.85 -5.63
CA LEU A 149 8.60 23.41 -6.05
C LEU A 149 8.56 22.79 -7.46
N GLN A 150 7.56 22.01 -7.77
CA GLN A 150 7.35 21.44 -9.09
C GLN A 150 7.26 22.55 -10.16
N GLU A 151 6.45 23.57 -9.94
CA GLU A 151 6.29 24.72 -10.86
C GLU A 151 7.61 25.48 -11.06
N ARG A 152 8.38 25.67 -9.99
CA ARG A 152 9.67 26.39 -10.03
C ARG A 152 10.81 25.61 -10.67
N THR A 153 10.80 24.28 -10.54
CA THR A 153 11.92 23.43 -10.94
C THR A 153 11.67 22.64 -12.22
N GLY A 154 10.40 22.50 -12.63
CA GLY A 154 10.00 21.64 -13.74
C GLY A 154 10.13 20.14 -13.46
N LEU A 155 10.38 19.72 -12.20
CA LEU A 155 10.45 18.32 -11.82
C LEU A 155 9.07 17.67 -11.95
N ALA A 156 9.02 16.41 -12.42
CA ALA A 156 7.77 15.68 -12.55
C ALA A 156 7.33 15.09 -11.22
N MET A 157 6.05 15.29 -10.85
CA MET A 157 5.49 14.72 -9.63
C MET A 157 5.26 13.21 -9.77
N ILE A 158 5.83 12.42 -8.85
CA ILE A 158 5.46 11.03 -8.64
C ILE A 158 4.62 10.95 -7.36
N HIS A 159 3.29 10.87 -7.55
CA HIS A 159 2.35 10.84 -6.44
C HIS A 159 2.38 9.48 -5.71
N PRO A 160 2.31 9.43 -4.35
CA PRO A 160 2.50 8.21 -3.57
C PRO A 160 1.41 7.13 -3.77
N PHE A 161 0.24 7.49 -4.28
CA PHE A 161 -0.88 6.57 -4.47
C PHE A 161 -1.92 7.03 -5.51
N ASP A 162 -2.09 8.34 -5.75
CA ASP A 162 -3.13 8.87 -6.62
C ASP A 162 -2.60 9.28 -8.00
N ALA A 163 -1.99 8.33 -8.68
CA ALA A 163 -1.54 8.43 -10.07
C ALA A 163 -1.63 7.06 -10.74
N TRP A 164 -2.16 7.00 -11.97
CA TRP A 164 -2.33 5.73 -12.67
C TRP A 164 -1.02 4.98 -12.86
N ASP A 165 0.07 5.65 -13.23
CA ASP A 165 1.37 5.00 -13.34
C ASP A 165 1.82 4.35 -12.02
N THR A 166 1.56 5.01 -10.87
CA THR A 166 1.84 4.44 -9.56
C THR A 166 0.94 3.23 -9.28
N ILE A 167 -0.37 3.36 -9.51
CA ILE A 167 -1.36 2.29 -9.28
C ILE A 167 -1.05 1.07 -10.16
N HIS A 168 -0.74 1.27 -11.45
CA HIS A 168 -0.40 0.17 -12.37
C HIS A 168 0.85 -0.57 -11.92
N GLY A 169 1.89 0.14 -11.43
CA GLY A 169 3.05 -0.51 -10.87
C GLY A 169 2.72 -1.39 -9.66
N GLN A 170 1.83 -0.91 -8.76
CA GLN A 170 1.39 -1.70 -7.60
C GLN A 170 0.53 -2.91 -8.01
N GLY A 171 -0.26 -2.77 -9.08
CA GLY A 171 -1.10 -3.84 -9.61
C GLY A 171 -0.33 -5.07 -10.08
N THR A 172 0.97 -4.95 -10.36
CA THR A 172 1.82 -6.09 -10.69
C THR A 172 1.87 -7.14 -9.58
N ILE A 173 1.60 -6.78 -8.31
CA ILE A 173 1.42 -7.72 -7.20
C ILE A 173 0.23 -8.65 -7.45
N GLY A 174 -0.89 -8.09 -7.91
CA GLY A 174 -2.09 -8.87 -8.23
C GLY A 174 -1.84 -9.91 -9.34
N LEU A 175 -1.10 -9.53 -10.38
CA LEU A 175 -0.71 -10.47 -11.45
C LEU A 175 0.19 -11.58 -10.90
N GLU A 176 1.20 -11.24 -10.09
CA GLU A 176 2.07 -12.25 -9.48
C GLU A 176 1.30 -13.22 -8.58
N LEU A 177 0.29 -12.75 -7.82
CA LEU A 177 -0.56 -13.61 -7.00
C LEU A 177 -1.42 -14.56 -7.83
N LEU A 178 -1.97 -14.09 -8.95
CA LEU A 178 -2.73 -14.92 -9.90
C LEU A 178 -1.88 -16.01 -10.54
N ASP A 179 -0.62 -15.68 -10.89
CA ASP A 179 0.34 -16.64 -11.45
C ASP A 179 0.79 -17.67 -10.40
N ASP A 180 1.01 -17.24 -9.15
CA ASP A 180 1.58 -18.09 -8.09
C ASP A 180 0.54 -19.03 -7.46
N LEU A 181 -0.76 -18.65 -7.46
CA LEU A 181 -1.85 -19.34 -6.77
C LEU A 181 -3.02 -19.64 -7.73
N ALA A 182 -3.01 -20.82 -8.34
CA ALA A 182 -4.11 -21.27 -9.19
C ALA A 182 -5.46 -21.38 -8.43
N ASP A 183 -5.38 -21.64 -7.13
CA ASP A 183 -6.50 -21.75 -6.19
C ASP A 183 -6.76 -20.45 -5.40
N LEU A 184 -6.32 -19.28 -5.89
CA LEU A 184 -6.58 -17.99 -5.26
C LEU A 184 -8.09 -17.70 -5.19
N GLY A 185 -8.60 -17.45 -4.00
CA GLY A 185 -10.02 -17.13 -3.78
C GLY A 185 -10.25 -15.77 -3.10
N THR A 186 -9.21 -15.25 -2.41
CA THR A 186 -9.32 -13.94 -1.74
C THR A 186 -7.95 -13.26 -1.70
N VAL A 187 -7.92 -11.97 -2.02
CA VAL A 187 -6.73 -11.10 -1.85
C VAL A 187 -7.03 -10.08 -0.75
N VAL A 188 -6.11 -9.95 0.21
CA VAL A 188 -6.20 -9.00 1.32
C VAL A 188 -5.07 -8.00 1.23
N CYS A 189 -5.40 -6.71 1.15
CA CYS A 189 -4.44 -5.62 1.01
C CYS A 189 -4.60 -4.54 2.09
N PRO A 190 -3.50 -3.98 2.62
CA PRO A 190 -3.53 -2.75 3.41
C PRO A 190 -4.07 -1.56 2.60
N VAL A 191 -4.81 -0.66 3.25
CA VAL A 191 -5.34 0.56 2.64
C VAL A 191 -4.88 1.78 3.42
N GLY A 192 -4.19 2.69 2.71
CA GLY A 192 -3.98 4.08 3.10
C GLY A 192 -4.60 4.95 2.00
N GLY A 193 -3.80 5.55 1.11
CA GLY A 193 -4.33 6.31 -0.02
C GLY A 193 -4.99 5.49 -1.15
N GLY A 194 -5.14 4.17 -1.00
CA GLY A 194 -5.87 3.28 -1.92
C GLY A 194 -5.08 2.73 -3.11
N GLY A 195 -3.87 3.22 -3.39
CA GLY A 195 -3.16 2.87 -4.63
C GLY A 195 -2.76 1.40 -4.77
N LEU A 196 -2.35 0.74 -3.67
CA LEU A 196 -2.04 -0.70 -3.66
C LEU A 196 -3.29 -1.54 -3.89
N LEU A 197 -4.32 -1.30 -3.08
CA LEU A 197 -5.60 -2.01 -3.17
C LEU A 197 -6.22 -1.85 -4.56
N SER A 198 -6.23 -0.63 -5.10
CA SER A 198 -6.78 -0.34 -6.45
C SER A 198 -6.03 -1.09 -7.55
N GLY A 199 -4.70 -1.07 -7.51
CA GLY A 199 -3.89 -1.81 -8.49
C GLY A 199 -4.14 -3.31 -8.43
N CYS A 200 -4.15 -3.90 -7.23
CA CYS A 200 -4.46 -5.33 -7.04
C CYS A 200 -5.89 -5.66 -7.48
N ALA A 201 -6.87 -4.82 -7.13
CA ALA A 201 -8.27 -5.02 -7.50
C ALA A 201 -8.45 -5.04 -9.02
N ILE A 202 -7.88 -4.08 -9.74
CA ILE A 202 -7.93 -4.04 -11.20
C ILE A 202 -7.32 -5.32 -11.80
N ALA A 203 -6.10 -5.68 -11.40
CA ALA A 203 -5.42 -6.85 -11.92
C ALA A 203 -6.20 -8.14 -11.68
N VAL A 204 -6.71 -8.30 -10.46
CA VAL A 204 -7.43 -9.51 -10.05
C VAL A 204 -8.79 -9.59 -10.73
N LYS A 205 -9.60 -8.52 -10.67
CA LYS A 205 -10.96 -8.52 -11.22
C LYS A 205 -11.00 -8.62 -12.74
N ALA A 206 -9.99 -8.10 -13.43
CA ALA A 206 -9.88 -8.26 -14.89
C ALA A 206 -9.64 -9.72 -15.31
N ALA A 207 -8.87 -10.49 -14.53
CA ALA A 207 -8.52 -11.86 -14.87
C ALA A 207 -9.45 -12.89 -14.20
N ARG A 208 -9.84 -12.66 -12.97
CA ARG A 208 -10.61 -13.56 -12.10
C ARG A 208 -11.65 -12.75 -11.31
N PRO A 209 -12.79 -12.38 -11.90
CA PRO A 209 -13.83 -11.58 -11.23
C PRO A 209 -14.44 -12.29 -10.01
N ASP A 210 -14.33 -13.62 -9.94
CA ASP A 210 -14.76 -14.47 -8.82
C ASP A 210 -13.88 -14.35 -7.58
N VAL A 211 -12.62 -13.92 -7.70
CA VAL A 211 -11.71 -13.72 -6.59
C VAL A 211 -12.09 -12.47 -5.80
N ARG A 212 -12.28 -12.62 -4.49
CA ARG A 212 -12.61 -11.48 -3.62
C ARG A 212 -11.38 -10.62 -3.35
N VAL A 213 -11.60 -9.32 -3.31
CA VAL A 213 -10.58 -8.33 -2.93
C VAL A 213 -11.05 -7.57 -1.70
N ILE A 214 -10.29 -7.69 -0.61
CA ILE A 214 -10.61 -7.09 0.69
C ILE A 214 -9.52 -6.10 1.09
N GLY A 215 -9.92 -4.89 1.41
CA GLY A 215 -9.03 -3.89 1.97
C GLY A 215 -9.08 -3.86 3.50
N VAL A 216 -7.95 -3.56 4.15
CA VAL A 216 -7.86 -3.45 5.61
C VAL A 216 -7.26 -2.11 6.01
N GLU A 217 -7.94 -1.39 6.90
CA GLU A 217 -7.53 -0.12 7.48
C GLU A 217 -7.39 -0.24 9.01
N PRO A 218 -6.52 0.58 9.65
CA PRO A 218 -6.65 0.83 11.08
C PRO A 218 -8.00 1.52 11.41
N GLU A 219 -8.65 1.19 12.51
CA GLU A 219 -9.88 1.86 12.94
C GLU A 219 -9.74 3.38 13.05
N LEU A 220 -8.54 3.83 13.44
CA LEU A 220 -8.22 5.26 13.55
C LEU A 220 -8.05 5.96 12.19
N ALA A 221 -7.98 5.21 11.08
CA ALA A 221 -7.72 5.70 9.73
C ALA A 221 -8.70 5.06 8.72
N ALA A 222 -9.99 4.99 9.04
CA ALA A 222 -11.02 4.23 8.31
C ALA A 222 -11.79 5.11 7.30
N ASP A 223 -11.11 5.94 6.54
CA ASP A 223 -11.72 6.84 5.55
C ASP A 223 -12.22 6.11 4.31
N ALA A 224 -11.52 5.07 3.85
CA ALA A 224 -11.98 4.27 2.72
C ALA A 224 -13.22 3.45 3.08
N ALA A 225 -13.27 2.84 4.27
CA ALA A 225 -14.44 2.13 4.76
C ALA A 225 -15.64 3.08 4.94
N ALA A 226 -15.41 4.31 5.41
CA ALA A 226 -16.44 5.34 5.49
C ALA A 226 -16.93 5.73 4.09
N SER A 227 -16.00 5.93 3.14
CA SER A 227 -16.32 6.27 1.75
C SER A 227 -17.14 5.18 1.06
N MET A 228 -16.77 3.90 1.26
CA MET A 228 -17.52 2.76 0.69
C MET A 228 -18.94 2.67 1.25
N ARG A 229 -19.13 2.92 2.55
CA ARG A 229 -20.46 2.90 3.18
C ARG A 229 -21.36 4.05 2.75
N SER A 230 -20.79 5.26 2.65
CA SER A 230 -21.57 6.47 2.35
C SER A 230 -21.77 6.71 0.84
N GLY A 231 -20.94 6.08 -0.01
CA GLY A 231 -20.87 6.38 -1.44
C GLY A 231 -20.23 7.75 -1.76
N ARG A 232 -19.73 8.46 -0.75
CA ARG A 232 -19.08 9.78 -0.89
C ARG A 232 -17.60 9.69 -0.54
N HIS A 233 -16.79 10.58 -1.11
CA HIS A 233 -15.37 10.65 -0.82
C HIS A 233 -15.17 11.27 0.58
N GLU A 234 -15.12 10.41 1.60
CA GLU A 234 -14.94 10.84 2.99
C GLU A 234 -13.49 11.21 3.28
N ARG A 235 -13.32 12.12 4.23
CA ARG A 235 -12.01 12.62 4.65
C ARG A 235 -11.95 12.72 6.16
N LEU A 236 -10.84 12.27 6.75
CA LEU A 236 -10.57 12.45 8.18
C LEU A 236 -10.32 13.93 8.49
N ALA A 237 -10.82 14.40 9.62
CA ALA A 237 -10.67 15.78 10.07
C ALA A 237 -9.22 16.14 10.45
N ALA A 238 -8.43 15.14 10.88
CA ALA A 238 -7.03 15.31 11.29
C ALA A 238 -6.21 14.04 10.96
N PRO A 239 -4.88 14.14 10.91
CA PRO A 239 -4.02 12.98 10.72
C PRO A 239 -4.26 11.92 11.81
N PRO A 240 -4.54 10.66 11.43
CA PRO A 240 -4.87 9.61 12.39
C PRO A 240 -3.67 9.22 13.26
N ALA A 241 -3.93 8.91 14.53
CA ALA A 241 -2.92 8.55 15.52
C ALA A 241 -2.61 7.04 15.55
N THR A 242 -2.72 6.35 14.41
CA THR A 242 -2.37 4.92 14.31
C THR A 242 -0.86 4.69 14.29
N ILE A 243 -0.40 3.53 14.81
CA ILE A 243 1.01 3.08 14.66
C ILE A 243 1.33 2.71 13.21
N ALA A 244 0.33 2.41 12.38
CA ALA A 244 0.48 2.09 10.97
C ALA A 244 0.75 3.36 10.14
N ASP A 245 1.95 3.93 10.30
CA ASP A 245 2.33 5.24 9.76
C ASP A 245 2.24 5.35 8.23
N GLY A 246 2.39 4.25 7.50
CA GLY A 246 2.20 4.18 6.04
C GLY A 246 0.73 4.27 5.61
N LEU A 247 -0.23 4.19 6.54
CA LEU A 247 -1.68 4.24 6.30
C LEU A 247 -2.34 5.53 6.84
N ARG A 248 -1.56 6.55 7.20
CA ARG A 248 -2.03 7.83 7.77
C ARG A 248 -2.51 8.83 6.71
N SER A 249 -3.09 8.36 5.61
CA SER A 249 -3.74 9.25 4.65
C SER A 249 -4.98 9.89 5.27
N LEU A 250 -5.30 11.13 4.90
CA LEU A 250 -6.54 11.78 5.33
C LEU A 250 -7.75 11.28 4.54
N SER A 251 -7.51 10.79 3.34
CA SER A 251 -8.49 10.18 2.45
C SER A 251 -7.78 9.29 1.44
N ILE A 252 -8.50 8.34 0.85
CA ILE A 252 -8.06 7.70 -0.39
C ILE A 252 -7.93 8.76 -1.49
N GLY A 253 -7.14 8.46 -2.54
CA GLY A 253 -7.04 9.33 -3.71
C GLY A 253 -8.30 9.27 -4.58
N ASP A 254 -8.45 10.23 -5.51
CA ASP A 254 -9.60 10.26 -6.43
C ASP A 254 -9.67 8.99 -7.30
N ARG A 255 -8.51 8.47 -7.74
CA ARG A 255 -8.42 7.21 -8.49
C ARG A 255 -8.73 6.00 -7.61
N GLY A 256 -8.30 6.05 -6.34
CA GLY A 256 -8.70 5.06 -5.35
C GLY A 256 -10.21 5.04 -5.12
N PHE A 257 -10.82 6.21 -4.99
CA PHE A 257 -12.27 6.36 -4.85
C PHE A 257 -13.01 5.83 -6.10
N GLU A 258 -12.52 6.12 -7.30
CA GLU A 258 -13.06 5.59 -8.55
C GLU A 258 -13.09 4.04 -8.53
N VAL A 259 -11.97 3.40 -8.19
CA VAL A 259 -11.85 1.93 -8.22
C VAL A 259 -12.65 1.26 -7.09
N ILE A 260 -12.52 1.79 -5.87
CA ILE A 260 -13.04 1.15 -4.65
C ILE A 260 -14.55 1.39 -4.52
N VAL A 261 -14.98 2.65 -4.73
CA VAL A 261 -16.35 3.07 -4.41
C VAL A 261 -17.24 3.12 -5.65
N ARG A 262 -16.82 3.84 -6.69
CA ARG A 262 -17.65 4.03 -7.89
C ARG A 262 -17.76 2.75 -8.71
N ARG A 263 -16.62 2.10 -9.01
CA ARG A 263 -16.58 0.86 -9.82
C ARG A 263 -16.79 -0.41 -9.02
N ARG A 264 -16.75 -0.32 -7.69
CA ARG A 264 -16.99 -1.46 -6.78
C ARG A 264 -16.11 -2.68 -7.09
N LEU A 265 -14.84 -2.45 -7.46
CA LEU A 265 -13.88 -3.53 -7.71
C LEU A 265 -13.31 -4.14 -6.42
N VAL A 266 -13.62 -3.57 -5.27
CA VAL A 266 -13.29 -4.06 -3.94
C VAL A 266 -14.56 -4.58 -3.28
N ASP A 267 -14.52 -5.83 -2.81
CA ASP A 267 -15.70 -6.50 -2.27
C ASP A 267 -16.02 -6.06 -0.84
N GLN A 268 -14.98 -5.76 -0.05
CA GLN A 268 -15.16 -5.40 1.36
C GLN A 268 -13.99 -4.54 1.86
N LEU A 269 -14.29 -3.66 2.82
CA LEU A 269 -13.32 -2.99 3.65
C LEU A 269 -13.59 -3.33 5.11
N VAL A 270 -12.54 -3.73 5.83
CA VAL A 270 -12.58 -4.05 7.27
C VAL A 270 -11.56 -3.21 8.01
N THR A 271 -11.78 -3.03 9.31
CA THR A 271 -10.88 -2.26 10.17
C THR A 271 -10.27 -3.13 11.25
N VAL A 272 -9.09 -2.74 11.76
CA VAL A 272 -8.38 -3.40 12.84
C VAL A 272 -7.93 -2.40 13.89
N THR A 273 -7.86 -2.83 15.14
CA THR A 273 -7.37 -2.02 16.26
C THR A 273 -5.85 -1.98 16.30
N GLU A 274 -5.28 -1.02 17.06
CA GLU A 274 -3.84 -0.90 17.28
C GLU A 274 -3.26 -2.16 17.95
N ASP A 275 -3.97 -2.72 18.94
CA ASP A 275 -3.56 -3.95 19.62
C ASP A 275 -3.54 -5.16 18.68
N GLU A 276 -4.53 -5.30 17.79
CA GLU A 276 -4.55 -6.35 16.77
C GLU A 276 -3.37 -6.21 15.80
N ILE A 277 -3.00 -4.98 15.42
CA ILE A 277 -1.83 -4.72 14.58
C ILE A 277 -0.54 -5.15 15.29
N GLU A 278 -0.35 -4.79 16.58
CA GLU A 278 0.81 -5.20 17.37
C GLU A 278 0.92 -6.73 17.49
N GLN A 279 -0.20 -7.41 17.74
CA GLN A 279 -0.25 -8.88 17.82
C GLN A 279 0.09 -9.53 16.48
N ALA A 280 -0.42 -8.99 15.37
CA ALA A 280 -0.12 -9.47 14.04
C ALA A 280 1.36 -9.29 13.67
N MET A 281 1.98 -8.16 14.03
CA MET A 281 3.42 -7.97 13.86
C MET A 281 4.21 -9.05 14.58
N LEU A 282 3.90 -9.32 15.85
CA LEU A 282 4.55 -10.37 16.64
C LEU A 282 4.34 -11.76 16.01
N ALA A 283 3.12 -12.07 15.55
CA ALA A 283 2.82 -13.34 14.90
C ALA A 283 3.64 -13.53 13.62
N VAL A 284 3.72 -12.51 12.75
CA VAL A 284 4.54 -12.54 11.52
C VAL A 284 6.02 -12.73 11.87
N TRP A 285 6.55 -12.02 12.88
CA TRP A 285 7.95 -12.14 13.27
C TRP A 285 8.29 -13.50 13.86
N THR A 286 7.42 -14.06 14.73
CA THR A 286 7.71 -15.28 15.49
C THR A 286 7.30 -16.56 14.78
N ARG A 287 6.27 -16.52 13.93
CA ARG A 287 5.76 -17.71 13.24
C ARG A 287 6.24 -17.80 11.79
N LEU A 288 6.30 -16.67 11.07
CA LEU A 288 6.76 -16.64 9.66
C LEU A 288 8.23 -16.24 9.53
N HIS A 289 8.88 -15.77 10.61
CA HIS A 289 10.27 -15.29 10.61
C HIS A 289 10.51 -14.14 9.63
N LEU A 290 9.49 -13.32 9.38
CA LEU A 290 9.53 -12.15 8.51
C LEU A 290 9.43 -10.87 9.33
N VAL A 291 10.23 -9.85 8.98
CA VAL A 291 10.12 -8.53 9.61
C VAL A 291 9.07 -7.71 8.86
N VAL A 292 7.98 -7.39 9.55
CA VAL A 292 6.88 -6.58 9.00
C VAL A 292 6.72 -5.29 9.82
N GLU A 293 6.44 -4.17 9.14
CA GLU A 293 6.02 -2.90 9.78
C GLU A 293 4.52 -2.91 10.10
N PRO A 294 4.02 -2.02 11.00
CA PRO A 294 2.60 -1.99 11.37
C PRO A 294 1.67 -1.91 10.16
N SER A 295 1.98 -1.05 9.20
CA SER A 295 1.19 -0.89 7.96
C SER A 295 1.12 -2.15 7.10
N GLY A 296 2.16 -2.99 7.17
CA GLY A 296 2.20 -4.27 6.45
C GLY A 296 1.48 -5.40 7.17
N ALA A 297 1.24 -5.26 8.48
CA ALA A 297 0.65 -6.32 9.31
C ALA A 297 -0.88 -6.28 9.38
N VAL A 298 -1.55 -5.19 8.97
CA VAL A 298 -3.01 -5.03 9.15
C VAL A 298 -3.83 -6.15 8.51
N GLY A 299 -3.39 -6.72 7.38
CA GLY A 299 -4.07 -7.84 6.73
C GLY A 299 -4.04 -9.12 7.57
N VAL A 300 -2.91 -9.40 8.21
CA VAL A 300 -2.78 -10.53 9.16
C VAL A 300 -3.59 -10.24 10.43
N ALA A 301 -3.62 -8.99 10.90
CA ALA A 301 -4.45 -8.58 12.04
C ALA A 301 -5.93 -8.87 11.78
N ALA A 302 -6.44 -8.53 10.60
CA ALA A 302 -7.83 -8.80 10.22
C ALA A 302 -8.13 -10.31 10.13
N LEU A 303 -7.18 -11.12 9.66
CA LEU A 303 -7.30 -12.58 9.66
C LEU A 303 -7.38 -13.14 11.08
N MET A 304 -6.42 -12.78 11.94
CA MET A 304 -6.36 -13.27 13.32
C MET A 304 -7.57 -12.85 14.14
N ALA A 305 -8.13 -11.67 13.86
CA ALA A 305 -9.36 -11.15 14.48
C ALA A 305 -10.66 -11.76 13.89
N GLY A 306 -10.57 -12.68 12.91
CA GLY A 306 -11.73 -13.30 12.28
C GLY A 306 -12.59 -12.35 11.44
N ARG A 307 -12.02 -11.23 10.96
CA ARG A 307 -12.74 -10.21 10.19
C ARG A 307 -12.72 -10.48 8.67
N ILE A 308 -11.88 -11.41 8.23
CA ILE A 308 -11.84 -11.86 6.84
C ILE A 308 -12.77 -13.07 6.70
N PRO A 309 -13.81 -13.00 5.87
CA PRO A 309 -14.69 -14.14 5.62
C PRO A 309 -13.90 -15.34 5.08
N PRO A 310 -14.27 -16.57 5.44
CA PRO A 310 -13.68 -17.79 4.88
C PRO A 310 -13.62 -17.72 3.36
N SER A 311 -12.50 -18.14 2.76
CA SER A 311 -12.40 -18.27 1.31
C SER A 311 -13.32 -19.39 0.81
N PRO A 312 -13.78 -19.37 -0.45
CA PRO A 312 -14.52 -20.50 -1.01
C PRO A 312 -13.80 -21.83 -0.78
N ALA A 313 -14.54 -22.93 -0.61
CA ALA A 313 -13.95 -24.23 -0.31
C ALA A 313 -12.88 -24.62 -1.34
N GLY A 314 -11.72 -25.04 -0.85
CA GLY A 314 -10.58 -25.41 -1.69
C GLY A 314 -9.78 -24.25 -2.26
N SER A 315 -10.07 -22.98 -1.87
CA SER A 315 -9.32 -21.82 -2.31
C SER A 315 -8.55 -21.15 -1.18
N ARG A 316 -7.50 -20.40 -1.54
CA ARG A 316 -6.58 -19.72 -0.61
C ARG A 316 -6.88 -18.25 -0.44
N ILE A 317 -6.44 -17.74 0.72
CA ILE A 317 -6.38 -16.31 1.02
C ILE A 317 -4.93 -15.85 0.83
N ALA A 318 -4.70 -14.87 -0.02
CA ALA A 318 -3.39 -14.22 -0.15
C ALA A 318 -3.40 -12.87 0.59
N VAL A 319 -2.45 -12.67 1.50
CA VAL A 319 -2.28 -11.42 2.26
C VAL A 319 -1.03 -10.70 1.80
N VAL A 320 -1.16 -9.44 1.40
CA VAL A 320 0.00 -8.62 1.03
C VAL A 320 0.63 -8.01 2.30
N LEU A 321 1.83 -8.47 2.65
CA LEU A 321 2.67 -7.84 3.67
C LEU A 321 3.44 -6.70 3.01
N SER A 322 2.91 -5.49 3.10
CA SER A 322 3.27 -4.38 2.20
C SER A 322 4.65 -3.77 2.43
N GLY A 323 5.26 -3.97 3.61
CA GLY A 323 6.60 -3.46 3.93
C GLY A 323 7.10 -3.89 5.30
N GLY A 324 8.40 -3.66 5.54
CA GLY A 324 9.10 -4.04 6.76
C GLY A 324 9.98 -2.93 7.35
N ASN A 325 9.82 -1.68 6.93
CA ASN A 325 10.60 -0.54 7.43
C ASN A 325 10.10 -0.07 8.81
N VAL A 326 10.15 -0.99 9.78
CA VAL A 326 9.70 -0.75 11.16
C VAL A 326 10.68 0.09 11.95
N ASP A 327 10.17 0.94 12.84
CA ASP A 327 10.98 1.68 13.79
C ASP A 327 11.62 0.72 14.81
N PRO A 328 12.97 0.73 14.96
CA PRO A 328 13.66 -0.14 15.92
C PRO A 328 13.16 0.02 17.38
N ALA A 329 12.77 1.24 17.79
CA ALA A 329 12.25 1.48 19.14
C ALA A 329 10.88 0.80 19.34
N LEU A 330 10.00 0.84 18.33
CA LEU A 330 8.74 0.10 18.36
C LEU A 330 8.99 -1.41 18.44
N SER A 331 9.91 -1.93 17.62
CA SER A 331 10.25 -3.35 17.64
C SER A 331 10.77 -3.81 19.00
N ALA A 332 11.69 -3.05 19.61
CA ALA A 332 12.24 -3.33 20.91
C ALA A 332 11.15 -3.36 22.00
N ARG A 333 10.24 -2.40 21.98
CA ARG A 333 9.10 -2.34 22.92
C ARG A 333 8.19 -3.57 22.78
N LEU A 334 7.82 -3.94 21.57
CA LEU A 334 6.92 -5.07 21.31
C LEU A 334 7.54 -6.40 21.72
N LEU A 335 8.82 -6.61 21.38
CA LEU A 335 9.54 -7.84 21.75
C LEU A 335 9.75 -7.94 23.27
N ALA A 336 10.05 -6.86 23.96
CA ALA A 336 10.16 -6.84 25.41
C ALA A 336 8.83 -7.17 26.09
N ALA A 337 7.74 -6.58 25.63
CA ALA A 337 6.39 -6.86 26.15
C ALA A 337 5.98 -8.31 25.89
N HIS A 338 6.33 -8.86 24.72
CA HIS A 338 6.08 -10.27 24.38
C HIS A 338 6.87 -11.21 25.28
N ALA A 339 8.17 -10.96 25.46
CA ALA A 339 9.01 -11.77 26.36
C ALA A 339 8.50 -11.77 27.82
N ALA A 340 8.05 -10.60 28.31
CA ALA A 340 7.47 -10.51 29.66
C ALA A 340 6.18 -11.34 29.79
N ARG A 341 5.32 -11.36 28.78
CA ARG A 341 4.10 -12.21 28.77
C ARG A 341 4.42 -13.69 28.80
N LEU A 342 5.39 -14.14 28.01
CA LEU A 342 5.82 -15.55 28.01
C LEU A 342 6.40 -15.97 29.37
N ALA A 343 7.17 -15.11 30.03
CA ALA A 343 7.73 -15.36 31.35
C ALA A 343 6.66 -15.53 32.44
N THR A 344 5.46 -14.95 32.26
CA THR A 344 4.32 -15.06 33.19
C THR A 344 3.33 -16.17 32.81
N GLY A 345 3.67 -17.06 31.87
CA GLY A 345 2.83 -18.19 31.44
C GLY A 345 1.71 -17.82 30.45
N GLY A 346 1.76 -16.61 29.85
CA GLY A 346 0.87 -16.21 28.77
C GLY A 346 1.16 -17.00 27.48
N SER A 347 0.12 -17.29 26.69
CA SER A 347 0.28 -17.90 25.37
C SER A 347 0.94 -16.92 24.39
N ALA A 348 1.70 -17.44 23.43
CA ALA A 348 2.14 -16.68 22.26
C ALA A 348 0.92 -16.20 21.45
N PRO A 349 1.00 -15.03 20.79
CA PRO A 349 -0.08 -14.47 19.99
C PRO A 349 -0.42 -15.36 18.80
#